data_212fc07e1a4c22e89fb97d5c874a1b6a
#
_entry.id   212fc07e1a4c22e89fb97d5c874a1b6a
#
_cell.length_a   1.000
_cell.length_b   1.000
_cell.length_c   1.000
_cell.angle_alpha   90.00
_cell.angle_beta   90.00
_cell.angle_gamma   90.00
#
_symmetry.space_group_name_H-M   'P 1'
#
loop_
_entity.id
_entity.type
_entity.pdbx_description
1 polymer ?
#
loop_
_entity_poly.entity_id
_entity_poly.type
_entity_poly.pdbx_seq_one_letter_code
_entity_poly.pdbx_strand_id
1 'polypeptide(L)'
;MPRITIVGAGIFGPDQITQEGDAALRTSELIFFLLDLNPRLRQYLKSLGPELVDLDPLYREGRLDTDVYDDITRLVVFAAAVRRRTALLVPGHPAIYVTVTREIEERGNAMGIETVVLPGISSIDTMILQLGLEIGDRGVQIYEANRFIYHGIVPDRRVPLFLLQPGAVGSAVLTHRSASRPRRFDVLRRALRRFYPPEHPCVVLASQSAVGRPERKQTIRLSQLARRSVFDHDTSLFVPPCEEMSVVRRDFYDSLNEPGRVGRLIRRPQRRSR
;
A
#
# COMPACT_ATOMS: atom_id res chain seq x y z
N MET A 1 26.01 2.64 16.63
CA MET A 1 26.10 1.97 15.32
C MET A 1 25.29 2.78 14.31
N PRO A 2 25.70 2.82 13.04
CA PRO A 2 24.90 3.40 11.96
C PRO A 2 23.54 2.69 11.88
N ARG A 3 22.48 3.47 11.71
CA ARG A 3 21.10 2.92 11.66
C ARG A 3 20.24 3.68 10.67
N ILE A 4 19.45 2.94 9.90
CA ILE A 4 18.38 3.48 9.07
C ILE A 4 17.05 3.06 9.70
N THR A 5 16.14 4.02 9.88
CA THR A 5 14.76 3.72 10.29
C THR A 5 13.81 4.18 9.20
N ILE A 6 13.07 3.26 8.59
CA ILE A 6 12.07 3.57 7.57
C ILE A 6 10.72 3.64 8.25
N VAL A 7 10.06 4.79 8.15
CA VAL A 7 8.82 5.10 8.89
C VAL A 7 7.68 5.33 7.90
N GLY A 8 6.55 4.69 8.15
CA GLY A 8 5.31 4.95 7.42
C GLY A 8 4.61 6.21 7.91
N ALA A 9 4.34 7.14 7.00
CA ALA A 9 3.65 8.40 7.30
C ALA A 9 2.13 8.27 7.37
N GLY A 10 1.58 7.11 7.02
CA GLY A 10 0.16 7.01 6.75
C GLY A 10 -0.24 7.71 5.44
N ILE A 11 -1.55 7.80 5.19
CA ILE A 11 -2.11 8.37 3.96
C ILE A 11 -2.57 9.82 4.15
N PHE A 12 -3.05 10.14 5.36
CA PHE A 12 -3.79 11.38 5.59
C PHE A 12 -2.96 12.50 6.24
N GLY A 13 -1.90 12.17 6.95
CA GLY A 13 -1.07 13.17 7.62
C GLY A 13 -0.44 12.67 8.92
N PRO A 14 0.12 13.58 9.74
CA PRO A 14 0.93 13.21 10.89
C PRO A 14 0.18 12.40 11.95
N ASP A 15 -1.14 12.48 12.02
CA ASP A 15 -1.96 11.72 12.98
C ASP A 15 -1.97 10.21 12.70
N GLN A 16 -1.51 9.78 11.52
CA GLN A 16 -1.38 8.38 11.13
C GLN A 16 0.06 7.84 11.29
N ILE A 17 0.98 8.66 11.72
CA ILE A 17 2.32 8.21 12.11
C ILE A 17 2.19 7.52 13.47
N THR A 18 2.74 6.32 13.58
CA THR A 18 2.71 5.60 14.85
C THR A 18 3.56 6.34 15.92
N GLN A 19 3.25 6.12 17.20
CA GLN A 19 4.05 6.70 18.30
C GLN A 19 5.52 6.27 18.22
N GLU A 20 5.76 5.03 17.82
CA GLU A 20 7.12 4.51 17.60
C GLU A 20 7.81 5.22 16.43
N GLY A 21 7.07 5.46 15.33
CA GLY A 21 7.55 6.22 14.18
C GLY A 21 7.92 7.66 14.54
N ASP A 22 7.05 8.36 15.29
CA ASP A 22 7.32 9.72 15.76
C ASP A 22 8.58 9.77 16.65
N ALA A 23 8.72 8.85 17.59
CA ALA A 23 9.89 8.77 18.45
C ALA A 23 11.18 8.50 17.64
N ALA A 24 11.13 7.62 16.65
CA ALA A 24 12.26 7.34 15.76
C ALA A 24 12.66 8.57 14.93
N LEU A 25 11.68 9.30 14.38
CA LEU A 25 11.93 10.52 13.63
C LEU A 25 12.59 11.59 14.50
N ARG A 26 12.09 11.84 15.72
CA ARG A 26 12.63 12.85 16.65
C ARG A 26 14.04 12.53 17.13
N THR A 27 14.41 11.26 17.17
CA THR A 27 15.74 10.84 17.62
C THR A 27 16.74 10.65 16.48
N SER A 28 16.33 10.84 15.22
CA SER A 28 17.21 10.82 14.05
C SER A 28 18.07 12.07 13.98
N GLU A 29 19.16 12.01 13.22
CA GLU A 29 20.04 13.15 12.91
C GLU A 29 19.70 13.77 11.55
N LEU A 30 19.16 12.93 10.65
CA LEU A 30 18.76 13.29 9.31
C LEU A 30 17.50 12.53 8.92
N ILE A 31 16.51 13.23 8.35
CA ILE A 31 15.29 12.64 7.83
C ILE A 31 15.18 12.93 6.35
N PHE A 32 15.21 11.88 5.54
CA PHE A 32 14.75 11.92 4.18
C PHE A 32 13.23 11.73 4.15
N PHE A 33 12.52 12.44 3.30
CA PHE A 33 11.09 12.23 3.15
C PHE A 33 10.68 12.24 1.67
N LEU A 34 9.66 11.43 1.41
CA LEU A 34 9.07 11.22 0.09
C LEU A 34 7.57 11.41 0.22
N LEU A 35 7.15 12.66 0.35
CA LEU A 35 5.76 12.98 0.69
C LEU A 35 5.31 14.26 0.00
N ASP A 36 4.11 14.22 -0.54
CA ASP A 36 3.36 15.43 -0.84
C ASP A 36 3.02 16.17 0.46
N LEU A 37 3.66 17.30 0.70
CA LEU A 37 3.54 18.04 1.95
C LEU A 37 2.32 18.97 1.96
N ASN A 38 1.27 18.59 2.72
CA ASN A 38 0.27 19.55 3.13
C ASN A 38 0.80 20.47 4.25
N PRO A 39 0.12 21.58 4.59
CA PRO A 39 0.57 22.50 5.65
C PRO A 39 0.77 21.83 7.01
N ARG A 40 -0.10 20.87 7.41
CA ARG A 40 0.00 20.16 8.69
C ARG A 40 1.23 19.26 8.75
N LEU A 41 1.48 18.48 7.69
CA LEU A 41 2.63 17.60 7.61
C LEU A 41 3.94 18.41 7.54
N ARG A 42 3.95 19.51 6.80
CA ARG A 42 5.08 20.44 6.76
C ARG A 42 5.37 21.03 8.14
N GLN A 43 4.36 21.46 8.88
CA GLN A 43 4.52 21.97 10.23
C GLN A 43 5.02 20.87 11.18
N TYR A 44 4.50 19.67 11.09
CA TYR A 44 4.95 18.53 11.85
C TYR A 44 6.43 18.24 11.59
N LEU A 45 6.86 18.10 10.34
CA LEU A 45 8.27 17.85 10.00
C LEU A 45 9.19 18.93 10.56
N LYS A 46 8.82 20.21 10.45
CA LYS A 46 9.59 21.31 11.03
C LYS A 46 9.69 21.25 12.56
N SER A 47 8.72 20.62 13.23
CA SER A 47 8.72 20.46 14.70
C SER A 47 9.59 19.32 15.20
N LEU A 48 10.11 18.46 14.31
CA LEU A 48 10.89 17.28 14.71
C LEU A 48 12.30 17.63 15.18
N GLY A 49 12.92 18.66 14.62
CA GLY A 49 14.27 19.13 14.97
C GLY A 49 15.40 18.60 14.10
N PRO A 50 15.41 17.37 13.56
CA PRO A 50 16.46 16.90 12.65
C PRO A 50 16.53 17.66 11.34
N GLU A 51 17.67 17.54 10.65
CA GLU A 51 17.83 17.99 9.27
C GLU A 51 16.85 17.26 8.35
N LEU A 52 16.19 17.96 7.41
CA LEU A 52 15.20 17.43 6.50
C LEU A 52 15.68 17.50 5.06
N VAL A 53 15.57 16.38 4.34
CA VAL A 53 15.91 16.30 2.90
C VAL A 53 14.70 15.78 2.12
N ASP A 54 14.23 16.62 1.20
CA ASP A 54 13.13 16.27 0.28
C ASP A 54 13.65 15.44 -0.89
N LEU A 55 13.08 14.28 -1.10
CA LEU A 55 13.42 13.38 -2.20
C LEU A 55 12.51 13.54 -3.43
N ASP A 56 11.41 14.31 -3.33
CA ASP A 56 10.50 14.54 -4.46
C ASP A 56 11.21 15.07 -5.72
N PRO A 57 12.22 15.94 -5.63
CA PRO A 57 12.97 16.41 -6.80
C PRO A 57 13.69 15.31 -7.61
N LEU A 58 13.85 14.11 -7.08
CA LEU A 58 14.39 12.95 -7.82
C LEU A 58 13.37 12.36 -8.80
N TYR A 59 12.08 12.55 -8.51
CA TYR A 59 10.96 12.09 -9.36
C TYR A 59 10.73 13.05 -10.51
N ARG A 60 11.59 12.96 -11.53
CA ARG A 60 11.45 13.76 -12.77
C ARG A 60 10.67 12.98 -13.81
N GLU A 61 9.77 13.67 -14.50
CA GLU A 61 9.00 13.07 -15.60
C GLU A 61 9.93 12.43 -16.63
N GLY A 62 9.61 11.20 -17.04
CA GLY A 62 10.36 10.45 -18.04
C GLY A 62 11.53 9.61 -17.52
N ARG A 63 11.87 9.68 -16.22
CA ARG A 63 12.84 8.75 -15.63
C ARG A 63 12.20 7.38 -15.41
N LEU A 64 13.03 6.33 -15.48
CA LEU A 64 12.63 4.99 -15.04
C LEU A 64 12.46 4.97 -13.53
N ASP A 65 11.43 4.30 -13.05
CA ASP A 65 11.17 4.13 -11.62
C ASP A 65 12.37 3.49 -10.92
N THR A 66 12.99 2.49 -11.55
CA THR A 66 14.18 1.79 -11.04
C THR A 66 15.39 2.70 -10.81
N ASP A 67 15.61 3.69 -11.71
CA ASP A 67 16.73 4.62 -11.57
C ASP A 67 16.51 5.57 -10.39
N VAL A 68 15.26 5.98 -10.18
CA VAL A 68 14.91 6.85 -9.05
C VAL A 68 15.06 6.09 -7.72
N TYR A 69 14.62 4.84 -7.67
CA TYR A 69 14.75 4.00 -6.47
C TYR A 69 16.22 3.72 -6.13
N ASP A 70 17.07 3.50 -7.14
CA ASP A 70 18.51 3.33 -6.96
C ASP A 70 19.16 4.60 -6.36
N ASP A 71 18.81 5.78 -6.91
CA ASP A 71 19.33 7.06 -6.39
C ASP A 71 18.89 7.30 -4.94
N ILE A 72 17.61 7.10 -4.61
CA ILE A 72 17.11 7.23 -3.25
C ILE A 72 17.85 6.28 -2.31
N THR A 73 17.97 5.02 -2.70
CA THR A 73 18.64 3.98 -1.91
C THR A 73 20.11 4.36 -1.65
N ARG A 74 20.83 4.82 -2.66
CA ARG A 74 22.23 5.28 -2.52
C ARG A 74 22.34 6.46 -1.55
N LEU A 75 21.47 7.47 -1.69
CA LEU A 75 21.48 8.64 -0.83
C LEU A 75 21.25 8.28 0.64
N VAL A 76 20.22 7.48 0.92
CA VAL A 76 19.85 7.10 2.29
C VAL A 76 20.93 6.23 2.92
N VAL A 77 21.43 5.21 2.21
CA VAL A 77 22.47 4.30 2.72
C VAL A 77 23.81 5.04 2.92
N PHE A 78 24.20 5.91 1.98
CA PHE A 78 25.41 6.72 2.13
C PHE A 78 25.31 7.67 3.32
N ALA A 79 24.17 8.35 3.48
CA ALA A 79 23.95 9.24 4.62
C ALA A 79 24.04 8.48 5.95
N ALA A 80 23.47 7.28 6.04
CA ALA A 80 23.55 6.46 7.23
C ALA A 80 24.98 5.98 7.54
N ALA A 81 25.81 5.77 6.52
CA ALA A 81 27.21 5.40 6.72
C ALA A 81 28.03 6.54 7.35
N VAL A 82 27.70 7.82 7.06
CA VAL A 82 28.37 9.00 7.62
C VAL A 82 27.64 9.62 8.81
N ARG A 83 26.33 9.38 8.94
CA ARG A 83 25.47 9.81 10.06
C ARG A 83 25.04 8.58 10.85
N ARG A 84 25.00 8.66 12.16
CA ARG A 84 24.68 7.50 13.00
C ARG A 84 23.21 7.06 12.91
N ARG A 85 22.30 8.02 12.85
CA ARG A 85 20.84 7.76 12.83
C ARG A 85 20.17 8.53 11.71
N THR A 86 19.78 7.79 10.69
CA THR A 86 19.10 8.33 9.50
C THR A 86 17.70 7.74 9.40
N ALA A 87 16.69 8.57 9.16
CA ALA A 87 15.33 8.11 8.88
C ALA A 87 14.93 8.35 7.42
N LEU A 88 14.06 7.48 6.92
CA LEU A 88 13.32 7.69 5.68
C LEU A 88 11.83 7.65 6.01
N LEU A 89 11.12 8.74 5.75
CA LEU A 89 9.68 8.84 5.90
C LEU A 89 9.01 8.66 4.55
N VAL A 90 8.18 7.62 4.41
CA VAL A 90 7.48 7.27 3.16
C VAL A 90 5.97 7.31 3.33
N PRO A 91 5.19 7.56 2.25
CA PRO A 91 3.74 7.55 2.31
C PRO A 91 3.21 6.14 2.62
N GLY A 92 2.11 6.08 3.35
CA GLY A 92 1.43 4.83 3.66
C GLY A 92 2.22 3.92 4.59
N HIS A 93 2.26 2.64 4.21
CA HIS A 93 2.98 1.57 4.92
C HIS A 93 4.25 1.19 4.14
N PRO A 94 5.44 1.20 4.75
CA PRO A 94 6.72 1.02 4.06
C PRO A 94 6.88 -0.34 3.34
N ALA A 95 6.20 -1.38 3.80
CA ALA A 95 6.27 -2.70 3.19
C ALA A 95 5.17 -2.95 2.13
N ILE A 96 4.33 -1.95 1.82
CA ILE A 96 3.23 -2.11 0.87
C ILE A 96 3.51 -1.27 -0.38
N TYR A 97 4.01 -1.91 -1.43
CA TYR A 97 4.34 -1.30 -2.73
C TYR A 97 5.37 -0.15 -2.67
N VAL A 98 6.25 -0.17 -1.66
CA VAL A 98 7.38 0.75 -1.53
C VAL A 98 8.67 -0.02 -1.81
N THR A 99 9.06 -0.12 -3.07
CA THR A 99 10.24 -0.89 -3.54
C THR A 99 11.53 -0.44 -2.86
N VAL A 100 11.70 0.86 -2.65
CA VAL A 100 12.86 1.49 -1.99
C VAL A 100 13.13 0.91 -0.60
N THR A 101 12.08 0.56 0.16
CA THR A 101 12.25 -0.05 1.50
C THR A 101 13.13 -1.29 1.44
N ARG A 102 12.78 -2.23 0.56
CA ARG A 102 13.53 -3.50 0.42
C ARG A 102 14.95 -3.27 -0.09
N GLU A 103 15.14 -2.37 -1.05
CA GLU A 103 16.47 -2.07 -1.58
C GLU A 103 17.39 -1.44 -0.52
N ILE A 104 16.85 -0.59 0.35
CA ILE A 104 17.59 -0.01 1.47
C ILE A 104 17.94 -1.08 2.50
N GLU A 105 17.02 -2.00 2.84
CA GLU A 105 17.30 -3.11 3.74
C GLU A 105 18.43 -4.00 3.20
N GLU A 106 18.36 -4.40 1.93
CA GLU A 106 19.35 -5.24 1.27
C GLU A 106 20.75 -4.58 1.27
N ARG A 107 20.83 -3.32 0.83
CA ARG A 107 22.11 -2.58 0.76
C ARG A 107 22.62 -2.16 2.12
N GLY A 108 21.76 -1.72 3.01
CA GLY A 108 22.13 -1.35 4.38
C GLY A 108 22.74 -2.55 5.11
N ASN A 109 22.09 -3.70 5.06
CA ASN A 109 22.59 -4.94 5.65
C ASN A 109 23.95 -5.37 5.05
N ALA A 110 24.11 -5.26 3.73
CA ALA A 110 25.38 -5.57 3.06
C ALA A 110 26.54 -4.64 3.51
N MET A 111 26.23 -3.44 3.99
CA MET A 111 27.19 -2.47 4.52
C MET A 111 27.31 -2.52 6.06
N GLY A 112 26.65 -3.46 6.74
CA GLY A 112 26.64 -3.57 8.19
C GLY A 112 25.87 -2.44 8.90
N ILE A 113 24.92 -1.80 8.21
CA ILE A 113 24.05 -0.78 8.75
C ILE A 113 22.75 -1.45 9.22
N GLU A 114 22.39 -1.25 10.49
CA GLU A 114 21.12 -1.73 11.03
C GLU A 114 19.97 -1.01 10.32
N THR A 115 19.04 -1.77 9.71
CA THR A 115 17.84 -1.21 9.08
C THR A 115 16.59 -1.71 9.80
N VAL A 116 15.74 -0.77 10.23
CA VAL A 116 14.47 -1.05 10.93
C VAL A 116 13.34 -0.42 10.15
N VAL A 117 12.28 -1.20 9.91
CA VAL A 117 11.06 -0.75 9.20
C VAL A 117 9.91 -0.67 10.20
N LEU A 118 9.34 0.52 10.36
CA LEU A 118 8.21 0.77 11.24
C LEU A 118 6.93 0.95 10.43
N PRO A 119 5.83 0.29 10.83
CA PRO A 119 4.59 0.29 10.08
C PRO A 119 3.92 1.68 10.04
N GLY A 120 3.03 1.86 9.08
CA GLY A 120 2.11 3.00 8.96
C GLY A 120 0.75 2.54 8.44
N ILE A 121 -0.24 3.39 8.49
CA ILE A 121 -1.56 3.14 7.91
C ILE A 121 -1.43 3.12 6.38
N SER A 122 -1.89 2.06 5.74
CA SER A 122 -1.83 1.92 4.27
C SER A 122 -3.09 2.44 3.57
N SER A 123 -3.00 2.65 2.27
CA SER A 123 -4.19 2.91 1.45
C SER A 123 -5.18 1.73 1.45
N ILE A 124 -4.69 0.51 1.71
CA ILE A 124 -5.55 -0.68 1.83
C ILE A 124 -6.47 -0.54 3.04
N ASP A 125 -5.94 -0.12 4.20
CA ASP A 125 -6.74 0.09 5.41
C ASP A 125 -7.84 1.12 5.16
N THR A 126 -7.49 2.24 4.55
CA THR A 126 -8.45 3.31 4.25
C THR A 126 -9.50 2.87 3.22
N MET A 127 -9.13 2.12 2.18
CA MET A 127 -10.06 1.61 1.17
C MET A 127 -11.02 0.56 1.72
N ILE A 128 -10.58 -0.31 2.63
CA ILE A 128 -11.44 -1.27 3.33
C ILE A 128 -12.53 -0.53 4.10
N LEU A 129 -12.16 0.50 4.86
CA LEU A 129 -13.11 1.35 5.59
C LEU A 129 -14.07 2.10 4.65
N GLN A 130 -13.54 2.68 3.57
CA GLN A 130 -14.28 3.42 2.55
C GLN A 130 -15.37 2.57 1.86
N LEU A 131 -15.09 1.29 1.69
CA LEU A 131 -16.01 0.32 1.09
C LEU A 131 -16.94 -0.33 2.11
N GLY A 132 -16.63 -0.26 3.40
CA GLY A 132 -17.34 -1.00 4.44
C GLY A 132 -17.15 -2.52 4.29
N LEU A 133 -15.95 -2.96 3.90
CA LEU A 133 -15.66 -4.37 3.69
C LEU A 133 -15.34 -5.07 5.00
N GLU A 134 -15.99 -6.21 5.23
CA GLU A 134 -15.57 -7.20 6.22
C GLU A 134 -14.69 -8.25 5.52
N ILE A 135 -13.38 -8.14 5.72
CA ILE A 135 -12.41 -9.03 5.05
C ILE A 135 -12.42 -10.45 5.63
N GLY A 136 -12.96 -10.64 6.84
CA GLY A 136 -13.10 -11.94 7.48
C GLY A 136 -14.09 -12.87 6.78
N ASP A 137 -15.06 -12.32 6.05
CA ASP A 137 -16.11 -13.11 5.38
C ASP A 137 -15.58 -13.91 4.18
N ARG A 138 -14.80 -13.26 3.32
CA ARG A 138 -14.38 -13.84 2.03
C ARG A 138 -12.88 -13.71 1.77
N GLY A 139 -12.13 -13.00 2.63
CA GLY A 139 -10.78 -12.58 2.33
C GLY A 139 -10.74 -11.46 1.30
N VAL A 140 -9.54 -11.19 0.78
CA VAL A 140 -9.30 -10.16 -0.25
C VAL A 140 -8.07 -10.53 -1.09
N GLN A 141 -8.11 -10.23 -2.38
CA GLN A 141 -7.00 -10.35 -3.31
C GLN A 141 -6.46 -8.96 -3.61
N ILE A 142 -5.14 -8.78 -3.53
CA ILE A 142 -4.49 -7.48 -3.74
C ILE A 142 -3.31 -7.67 -4.68
N TYR A 143 -3.32 -6.97 -5.81
CA TYR A 143 -2.22 -7.02 -6.79
C TYR A 143 -1.91 -5.60 -7.30
N GLU A 144 -0.68 -5.39 -7.72
CA GLU A 144 -0.34 -4.25 -8.56
C GLU A 144 -0.83 -4.52 -9.98
N ALA A 145 -1.39 -3.49 -10.63
CA ALA A 145 -2.14 -3.66 -11.87
C ALA A 145 -1.30 -4.17 -13.06
N ASN A 146 -0.05 -3.73 -13.22
CA ASN A 146 0.83 -4.28 -14.25
C ASN A 146 1.19 -5.73 -13.96
N ARG A 147 1.51 -6.06 -12.67
CA ARG A 147 1.84 -7.43 -12.25
C ARG A 147 0.67 -8.39 -12.48
N PHE A 148 -0.54 -7.95 -12.17
CA PHE A 148 -1.76 -8.71 -12.49
C PHE A 148 -1.83 -9.08 -13.97
N ILE A 149 -1.50 -8.13 -14.86
CA ILE A 149 -1.56 -8.31 -16.31
C ILE A 149 -0.44 -9.22 -16.81
N TYR A 150 0.84 -8.89 -16.50
CA TYR A 150 1.96 -9.60 -17.14
C TYR A 150 2.24 -10.98 -16.54
N HIS A 151 1.84 -11.25 -15.30
CA HIS A 151 1.87 -12.61 -14.74
C HIS A 151 0.65 -13.44 -15.16
N GLY A 152 -0.35 -12.85 -15.83
CA GLY A 152 -1.55 -13.56 -16.25
C GLY A 152 -2.35 -14.11 -15.06
N ILE A 153 -2.41 -13.35 -13.96
CA ILE A 153 -3.06 -13.79 -12.72
C ILE A 153 -4.53 -14.09 -12.97
N VAL A 154 -4.97 -15.26 -12.51
CA VAL A 154 -6.37 -15.70 -12.53
C VAL A 154 -6.99 -15.37 -11.17
N PRO A 155 -7.89 -14.36 -11.09
CA PRO A 155 -8.50 -14.01 -9.81
C PRO A 155 -9.58 -15.04 -9.42
N ASP A 156 -9.71 -15.28 -8.12
CA ASP A 156 -10.88 -15.95 -7.58
C ASP A 156 -12.08 -15.00 -7.63
N ARG A 157 -13.07 -15.31 -8.45
CA ARG A 157 -14.23 -14.43 -8.66
C ARG A 157 -15.22 -14.39 -7.50
N ARG A 158 -14.99 -15.21 -6.47
CA ARG A 158 -15.76 -15.22 -5.21
C ARG A 158 -15.19 -14.26 -4.17
N VAL A 159 -13.97 -13.77 -4.40
CA VAL A 159 -13.18 -12.94 -3.46
C VAL A 159 -13.01 -11.53 -4.03
N PRO A 160 -13.21 -10.46 -3.23
CA PRO A 160 -12.95 -9.09 -3.66
C PRO A 160 -11.52 -8.92 -4.17
N LEU A 161 -11.35 -8.12 -5.23
CA LEU A 161 -10.05 -7.85 -5.84
C LEU A 161 -9.72 -6.35 -5.79
N PHE A 162 -8.59 -6.01 -5.20
CA PHE A 162 -7.96 -4.69 -5.34
C PHE A 162 -6.83 -4.73 -6.36
N LEU A 163 -6.85 -3.81 -7.30
CA LEU A 163 -5.75 -3.53 -8.20
C LEU A 163 -5.18 -2.16 -7.85
N LEU A 164 -3.98 -2.16 -7.31
CA LEU A 164 -3.26 -0.95 -6.93
C LEU A 164 -2.52 -0.37 -8.12
N GLN A 165 -2.30 0.94 -8.11
CA GLN A 165 -1.59 1.69 -9.15
C GLN A 165 -2.13 1.47 -10.59
N PRO A 166 -3.44 1.40 -10.83
CA PRO A 166 -3.97 1.26 -12.19
C PRO A 166 -3.58 2.43 -13.09
N GLY A 167 -3.30 3.59 -12.52
CA GLY A 167 -2.77 4.76 -13.23
C GLY A 167 -1.40 4.52 -13.88
N ALA A 168 -0.60 3.55 -13.39
CA ALA A 168 0.70 3.18 -13.95
C ALA A 168 0.63 2.07 -15.04
N VAL A 169 -0.57 1.55 -15.35
CA VAL A 169 -0.73 0.44 -16.31
C VAL A 169 -0.07 0.76 -17.65
N GLY A 170 0.79 -0.14 -18.12
CA GLY A 170 1.52 -0.03 -19.39
C GLY A 170 2.69 0.96 -19.36
N SER A 171 3.17 1.37 -18.19
CA SER A 171 4.34 2.23 -18.05
C SER A 171 5.23 1.74 -16.91
N ALA A 172 6.54 1.80 -17.11
CA ALA A 172 7.58 1.68 -16.08
C ALA A 172 8.32 3.02 -15.89
N VAL A 173 7.76 4.09 -16.44
CA VAL A 173 8.30 5.44 -16.42
C VAL A 173 7.39 6.32 -15.60
N LEU A 174 7.96 7.07 -14.68
CA LEU A 174 7.24 8.10 -13.93
C LEU A 174 6.54 9.09 -14.86
N THR A 175 5.24 9.17 -14.73
CA THR A 175 4.42 10.05 -15.56
C THR A 175 3.35 10.72 -14.71
N HIS A 176 3.63 11.91 -14.22
CA HIS A 176 2.62 12.73 -13.53
C HIS A 176 1.50 13.21 -14.49
N ARG A 177 1.78 13.26 -15.79
CA ARG A 177 0.86 13.80 -16.82
C ARG A 177 0.14 12.76 -17.67
N SER A 178 0.50 11.50 -17.63
CA SER A 178 0.08 10.54 -18.65
C SER A 178 -1.20 9.78 -18.35
N ALA A 179 -1.85 10.02 -17.24
CA ALA A 179 -3.19 9.50 -16.97
C ALA A 179 -4.22 9.89 -18.05
N SER A 180 -3.87 10.80 -18.96
CA SER A 180 -4.74 11.40 -19.95
C SER A 180 -5.04 10.56 -21.20
N ARG A 181 -4.38 9.40 -21.41
CA ARG A 181 -4.65 8.56 -22.59
C ARG A 181 -5.49 7.32 -22.23
N PRO A 182 -6.83 7.38 -22.34
CA PRO A 182 -7.72 6.28 -21.92
C PRO A 182 -7.42 4.94 -22.57
N ARG A 183 -6.91 4.94 -23.81
CA ARG A 183 -6.59 3.71 -24.57
C ARG A 183 -5.54 2.82 -23.90
N ARG A 184 -4.66 3.38 -23.06
CA ARG A 184 -3.68 2.56 -22.32
C ARG A 184 -4.36 1.63 -21.31
N PHE A 185 -5.50 2.00 -20.77
CA PHE A 185 -6.27 1.17 -19.85
C PHE A 185 -7.07 0.05 -20.54
N ASP A 186 -7.07 0.00 -21.86
CA ASP A 186 -7.72 -1.07 -22.62
C ASP A 186 -7.08 -2.44 -22.35
N VAL A 187 -5.78 -2.47 -22.08
CA VAL A 187 -5.09 -3.71 -21.69
C VAL A 187 -5.61 -4.26 -20.36
N LEU A 188 -5.81 -3.39 -19.36
CA LEU A 188 -6.40 -3.76 -18.07
C LEU A 188 -7.85 -4.23 -18.23
N ARG A 189 -8.65 -3.47 -19.00
CA ARG A 189 -10.02 -3.85 -19.32
C ARG A 189 -10.09 -5.23 -19.97
N ARG A 190 -9.25 -5.52 -20.98
CA ARG A 190 -9.19 -6.83 -21.65
C ARG A 190 -8.77 -7.94 -20.71
N ALA A 191 -7.79 -7.71 -19.84
CA ALA A 191 -7.37 -8.69 -18.84
C ALA A 191 -8.51 -9.07 -17.89
N LEU A 192 -9.22 -8.09 -17.34
CA LEU A 192 -10.35 -8.31 -16.45
C LEU A 192 -11.56 -8.94 -17.16
N ARG A 193 -11.82 -8.58 -18.43
CA ARG A 193 -12.90 -9.12 -19.26
C ARG A 193 -12.82 -10.64 -19.49
N ARG A 194 -11.69 -11.25 -19.25
CA ARG A 194 -11.54 -12.71 -19.29
C ARG A 194 -12.26 -13.41 -18.12
N PHE A 195 -12.54 -12.68 -17.05
CA PHE A 195 -13.06 -13.21 -15.80
C PHE A 195 -14.40 -12.59 -15.38
N TYR A 196 -14.63 -11.34 -15.75
CA TYR A 196 -15.80 -10.57 -15.33
C TYR A 196 -16.62 -10.11 -16.53
N PRO A 197 -17.96 -10.07 -16.44
CA PRO A 197 -18.81 -9.59 -17.53
C PRO A 197 -18.60 -8.09 -17.82
N PRO A 198 -18.93 -7.60 -19.03
CA PRO A 198 -18.71 -6.21 -19.42
C PRO A 198 -19.41 -5.20 -18.53
N GLU A 199 -20.56 -5.56 -18.00
CA GLU A 199 -21.41 -4.68 -17.19
C GLU A 199 -21.08 -4.78 -15.71
N HIS A 200 -20.09 -5.61 -15.34
CA HIS A 200 -19.68 -5.80 -13.95
C HIS A 200 -19.27 -4.46 -13.34
N PRO A 201 -19.82 -4.09 -12.15
CA PRO A 201 -19.43 -2.86 -11.47
C PRO A 201 -18.01 -2.94 -10.99
N CYS A 202 -17.26 -1.87 -11.18
CA CYS A 202 -15.95 -1.66 -10.59
C CYS A 202 -15.97 -0.32 -9.85
N VAL A 203 -15.21 -0.20 -8.78
CA VAL A 203 -15.13 1.06 -8.02
C VAL A 203 -13.72 1.62 -8.11
N VAL A 204 -13.61 2.84 -8.63
CA VAL A 204 -12.38 3.61 -8.59
C VAL A 204 -12.31 4.31 -7.24
N LEU A 205 -11.25 4.08 -6.51
CA LEU A 205 -11.03 4.59 -5.17
C LEU A 205 -9.79 5.48 -5.12
N ALA A 206 -9.88 6.56 -4.40
CA ALA A 206 -8.73 7.29 -3.88
C ALA A 206 -9.04 7.65 -2.42
N SER A 207 -8.11 7.34 -1.55
CA SER A 207 -8.20 7.78 -0.15
C SER A 207 -8.03 9.30 -0.08
N GLN A 208 -8.62 9.93 0.91
CA GLN A 208 -8.30 11.31 1.22
C GLN A 208 -6.80 11.42 1.45
N SER A 209 -6.13 12.29 0.72
CA SER A 209 -4.68 12.40 0.80
C SER A 209 -4.25 13.50 1.75
N ALA A 210 -2.99 13.39 2.20
CA ALA A 210 -2.33 14.41 3.01
C ALA A 210 -2.28 15.80 2.35
N VAL A 211 -2.41 15.89 1.03
CA VAL A 211 -2.46 17.16 0.26
C VAL A 211 -3.86 17.80 0.24
N GLY A 212 -4.82 17.23 0.97
CA GLY A 212 -6.19 17.77 1.02
C GLY A 212 -7.05 17.39 -0.19
N ARG A 213 -6.63 16.41 -1.01
CA ARG A 213 -7.51 15.84 -2.03
C ARG A 213 -8.63 15.07 -1.35
N PRO A 214 -9.89 15.32 -1.75
CA PRO A 214 -11.02 14.62 -1.15
C PRO A 214 -10.99 13.14 -1.49
N GLU A 215 -11.59 12.35 -0.62
CA GLU A 215 -11.90 10.96 -0.88
C GLU A 215 -12.68 10.81 -2.20
N ARG A 216 -12.30 9.81 -3.00
CA ARG A 216 -13.01 9.47 -4.23
C ARG A 216 -13.51 8.04 -4.19
N LYS A 217 -14.79 7.86 -4.45
CA LYS A 217 -15.45 6.57 -4.62
C LYS A 217 -16.39 6.67 -5.81
N GLN A 218 -15.99 6.12 -6.95
CA GLN A 218 -16.74 6.20 -8.20
C GLN A 218 -17.01 4.83 -8.77
N THR A 219 -18.27 4.41 -8.84
CA THR A 219 -18.66 3.18 -9.51
C THR A 219 -18.73 3.39 -11.02
N ILE A 220 -18.10 2.49 -11.77
CA ILE A 220 -18.11 2.45 -13.23
C ILE A 220 -18.31 1.00 -13.69
N ARG A 221 -18.80 0.81 -14.92
CA ARG A 221 -18.84 -0.51 -15.53
C ARG A 221 -17.47 -0.91 -16.07
N LEU A 222 -17.13 -2.18 -16.00
CA LEU A 222 -15.88 -2.72 -16.54
C LEU A 222 -15.66 -2.31 -18.01
N SER A 223 -16.72 -2.32 -18.82
CA SER A 223 -16.69 -1.88 -20.21
C SER A 223 -16.25 -0.42 -20.40
N GLN A 224 -16.37 0.41 -19.38
CA GLN A 224 -16.08 1.85 -19.43
C GLN A 224 -14.65 2.21 -18.99
N LEU A 225 -13.87 1.24 -18.45
CA LEU A 225 -12.52 1.49 -17.93
C LEU A 225 -11.59 2.21 -18.92
N ALA A 226 -11.75 1.93 -20.24
CA ALA A 226 -10.92 2.53 -21.28
C ALA A 226 -11.54 3.79 -21.93
N ARG A 227 -12.75 4.18 -21.55
CA ARG A 227 -13.47 5.29 -22.20
C ARG A 227 -13.21 6.66 -21.59
N ARG A 228 -12.74 6.68 -20.34
CA ARG A 228 -12.51 7.91 -19.55
C ARG A 228 -11.15 7.85 -18.87
N SER A 229 -10.54 9.00 -18.67
CA SER A 229 -9.41 9.13 -17.77
C SER A 229 -9.94 9.04 -16.32
N VAL A 230 -10.09 7.82 -15.82
CA VAL A 230 -10.63 7.56 -14.48
C VAL A 230 -9.54 7.30 -13.44
N PHE A 231 -8.32 7.00 -13.91
CA PHE A 231 -7.18 6.69 -13.08
C PHE A 231 -6.14 7.81 -13.12
N ASP A 232 -5.64 8.15 -11.96
CA ASP A 232 -4.44 8.93 -11.71
C ASP A 232 -3.49 8.11 -10.81
N HIS A 233 -2.39 8.72 -10.36
CA HIS A 233 -1.38 8.03 -9.54
C HIS A 233 -1.89 7.65 -8.14
N ASP A 234 -2.92 8.34 -7.64
CA ASP A 234 -3.46 8.13 -6.28
C ASP A 234 -4.61 7.12 -6.26
N THR A 235 -5.06 6.65 -7.44
CA THR A 235 -6.24 5.79 -7.53
C THR A 235 -5.91 4.32 -7.48
N SER A 236 -6.86 3.55 -6.94
CA SER A 236 -6.91 2.10 -6.99
C SER A 236 -8.23 1.63 -7.61
N LEU A 237 -8.26 0.42 -8.12
CA LEU A 237 -9.46 -0.20 -8.66
C LEU A 237 -9.91 -1.34 -7.76
N PHE A 238 -11.14 -1.26 -7.29
CA PHE A 238 -11.82 -2.35 -6.61
C PHE A 238 -12.78 -3.05 -7.56
N VAL A 239 -12.69 -4.38 -7.62
CA VAL A 239 -13.58 -5.25 -8.40
C VAL A 239 -14.30 -6.16 -7.40
N PRO A 240 -15.60 -5.96 -7.17
CA PRO A 240 -16.36 -6.80 -6.26
C PRO A 240 -16.46 -8.23 -6.80
N PRO A 241 -16.75 -9.22 -5.94
CA PRO A 241 -16.99 -10.59 -6.39
C PRO A 241 -18.20 -10.67 -7.31
N CYS A 242 -18.19 -11.61 -8.25
CA CYS A 242 -19.30 -11.89 -9.14
C CYS A 242 -19.82 -13.35 -9.01
N GLU A 243 -19.26 -14.11 -8.09
CA GLU A 243 -19.70 -15.46 -7.74
C GLU A 243 -19.90 -15.57 -6.24
N GLU A 244 -20.83 -16.44 -5.83
CA GLU A 244 -21.06 -16.72 -4.42
C GLU A 244 -20.04 -17.73 -3.86
N MET A 245 -19.66 -17.52 -2.60
CA MET A 245 -18.86 -18.48 -1.87
C MET A 245 -19.77 -19.47 -1.16
N SER A 246 -19.68 -20.74 -1.54
CA SER A 246 -20.47 -21.82 -0.93
C SER A 246 -19.67 -22.57 0.13
N VAL A 247 -20.35 -23.12 1.13
CA VAL A 247 -19.77 -24.03 2.10
C VAL A 247 -19.56 -25.40 1.43
N VAL A 248 -18.32 -25.72 1.09
CA VAL A 248 -17.94 -27.00 0.48
C VAL A 248 -17.79 -28.11 1.53
N ARG A 249 -17.22 -27.78 2.70
CA ARG A 249 -17.03 -28.72 3.82
C ARG A 249 -18.14 -28.53 4.85
N ARG A 250 -19.33 -29.01 4.49
CA ARG A 250 -20.52 -28.86 5.35
C ARG A 250 -20.38 -29.60 6.69
N ASP A 251 -19.77 -30.77 6.68
CA ASP A 251 -19.44 -31.56 7.87
C ASP A 251 -18.60 -30.76 8.88
N PHE A 252 -17.56 -30.07 8.37
CA PHE A 252 -16.72 -29.22 9.20
C PHE A 252 -17.47 -28.00 9.71
N TYR A 253 -18.20 -27.30 8.84
CA TYR A 253 -18.97 -26.10 9.19
C TYR A 253 -19.98 -26.37 10.30
N ASP A 254 -20.78 -27.46 10.15
CA ASP A 254 -21.79 -27.83 11.15
C ASP A 254 -21.14 -28.20 12.49
N SER A 255 -19.95 -28.83 12.44
CA SER A 255 -19.20 -29.20 13.65
C SER A 255 -18.67 -28.02 14.47
N LEU A 256 -18.51 -26.82 13.88
CA LEU A 256 -18.06 -25.63 14.59
C LEU A 256 -19.08 -25.17 15.64
N ASN A 257 -20.37 -25.41 15.40
CA ASN A 257 -21.47 -24.96 16.24
C ASN A 257 -21.96 -26.05 17.23
N GLU A 258 -21.31 -27.22 17.29
CA GLU A 258 -21.66 -28.27 18.25
C GLU A 258 -21.29 -27.86 19.69
N PRO A 259 -22.26 -27.69 20.60
CA PRO A 259 -22.00 -27.24 21.99
C PRO A 259 -21.00 -28.10 22.76
N GLY A 260 -21.00 -29.42 22.52
CA GLY A 260 -20.10 -30.37 23.17
C GLY A 260 -18.65 -30.30 22.68
N ARG A 261 -18.40 -29.76 21.49
CA ARG A 261 -17.07 -29.62 20.91
C ARG A 261 -16.31 -28.42 21.49
N VAL A 262 -17.01 -27.29 21.68
CA VAL A 262 -16.44 -26.08 22.31
C VAL A 262 -15.94 -26.40 23.70
N GLY A 263 -16.69 -27.16 24.51
CA GLY A 263 -16.28 -27.56 25.86
C GLY A 263 -15.03 -28.46 25.89
N ARG A 264 -14.77 -29.22 24.80
CA ARG A 264 -13.55 -30.06 24.69
C ARG A 264 -12.30 -29.28 24.25
N LEU A 265 -12.48 -28.17 23.55
CA LEU A 265 -11.39 -27.30 23.11
C LEU A 265 -10.89 -26.36 24.22
N ILE A 266 -11.72 -26.06 25.21
CA ILE A 266 -11.36 -25.22 26.36
C ILE A 266 -10.67 -26.09 27.39
N ARG A 267 -9.35 -26.03 27.50
CA ARG A 267 -8.61 -26.64 28.62
C ARG A 267 -9.04 -25.96 29.91
N ARG A 268 -9.62 -26.73 30.86
CA ARG A 268 -9.84 -26.23 32.20
C ARG A 268 -8.48 -25.81 32.79
N PRO A 269 -8.35 -24.62 33.38
CA PRO A 269 -7.11 -24.24 34.03
C PRO A 269 -6.80 -25.29 35.09
N GLN A 270 -5.59 -25.85 35.04
CA GLN A 270 -5.13 -26.73 36.11
C GLN A 270 -5.17 -25.93 37.44
N ARG A 271 -5.99 -26.35 38.37
CA ARG A 271 -5.95 -25.83 39.73
C ARG A 271 -4.51 -26.09 40.24
N ARG A 272 -3.71 -25.04 40.40
CA ARG A 272 -2.48 -25.14 41.16
C ARG A 272 -2.91 -25.56 42.59
N SER A 273 -2.61 -26.81 42.98
CA SER A 273 -2.65 -27.25 44.36
C SER A 273 -1.69 -26.35 45.12
N ARG A 274 -2.21 -25.71 46.17
CA ARG A 274 -1.42 -24.96 47.16
C ARG A 274 -0.59 -25.94 47.98
#